data_f56020e59e4974ca3a05e3f3b350a29a
#
_entry.id   f56020e59e4974ca3a05e3f3b350a29a
#
_cell.length_a   1.000
_cell.length_b   1.000
_cell.length_c   1.000
_cell.angle_alpha   90.00
_cell.angle_beta   90.00
_cell.angle_gamma   90.00
#
_symmetry.space_group_name_H-M   'P 1'
#
loop_
_entity.id
_entity.type
_entity.pdbx_description
1 polymer ?
#
loop_
_entity_poly.entity_id
_entity_poly.type
_entity_poly.pdbx_seq_one_letter_code
_entity_poly.pdbx_strand_id
1 'polypeptide(L)'
;EGVFEPNSVHADEDGFRRDVLAALDRLAMPVIRYPGGNFASGYHWMDGVGPAGSRPTVRELAWQSIETNQFGTEEFMGLCRKLGWTPMLCVNLGTGTPEEARNWVEYCNSPVGTRYSDMRRACGSTDPHAVPLWCLGNEMDGPWQLGHVPAAQYAIRAQQAAKMMKDVDRSIEL
;
A
#
# COMPACT_ATOMS: atom_id res chain seq x y z
N GLU A 1 8.77 -10.43 -1.33
CA GLU A 1 9.97 -11.29 -1.29
C GLU A 1 11.18 -10.51 -0.79
N GLY A 2 12.15 -11.21 -0.27
CA GLY A 2 13.40 -10.63 0.19
C GLY A 2 13.37 -10.06 1.58
N VAL A 3 12.49 -9.12 1.90
CA VAL A 3 12.37 -8.56 3.24
C VAL A 3 11.36 -9.31 4.11
N PHE A 4 10.29 -9.84 3.51
CA PHE A 4 9.25 -10.58 4.20
C PHE A 4 9.22 -12.03 3.70
N GLU A 5 9.66 -12.96 4.53
CA GLU A 5 9.72 -14.39 4.26
C GLU A 5 9.46 -15.16 5.56
N PRO A 6 8.19 -15.30 5.98
CA PRO A 6 7.83 -15.88 7.28
C PRO A 6 8.37 -17.29 7.52
N ASN A 7 8.63 -18.05 6.46
CA ASN A 7 9.15 -19.42 6.53
C ASN A 7 10.69 -19.49 6.47
N SER A 8 11.38 -18.35 6.39
CA SER A 8 12.84 -18.31 6.38
C SER A 8 13.43 -18.61 7.76
N VAL A 9 14.57 -19.30 7.81
CA VAL A 9 15.35 -19.47 9.06
C VAL A 9 15.87 -18.14 9.62
N HIS A 10 15.90 -17.10 8.80
CA HIS A 10 16.28 -15.75 9.17
C HIS A 10 15.10 -14.86 9.57
N ALA A 11 13.86 -15.38 9.49
CA ALA A 11 12.68 -14.61 9.87
C ALA A 11 12.68 -14.27 11.37
N ASP A 12 12.22 -13.05 11.69
CA ASP A 12 11.83 -12.70 13.04
C ASP A 12 10.39 -13.20 13.34
N GLU A 13 9.85 -12.87 14.51
CA GLU A 13 8.51 -13.25 14.95
C GLU A 13 7.38 -12.70 14.07
N ASP A 14 7.65 -11.60 13.34
CA ASP A 14 6.69 -10.96 12.44
C ASP A 14 6.88 -11.37 10.97
N GLY A 15 7.83 -12.27 10.68
CA GLY A 15 8.08 -12.78 9.33
C GLY A 15 9.09 -11.98 8.50
N PHE A 16 9.74 -10.97 9.09
CA PHE A 16 10.77 -10.19 8.40
C PHE A 16 12.15 -10.84 8.54
N ARG A 17 12.92 -10.83 7.47
CA ARG A 17 14.30 -11.34 7.47
C ARG A 17 15.22 -10.38 8.23
N ARG A 18 15.80 -10.85 9.33
CA ARG A 18 16.71 -10.06 10.20
C ARG A 18 17.95 -9.56 9.46
N ASP A 19 18.51 -10.38 8.57
CA ASP A 19 19.68 -10.01 7.76
C ASP A 19 19.35 -8.86 6.77
N VAL A 20 18.17 -8.89 6.17
CA VAL A 20 17.70 -7.84 5.25
C VAL A 20 17.35 -6.58 6.04
N LEU A 21 16.64 -6.68 7.18
CA LEU A 21 16.35 -5.53 8.05
C LEU A 21 17.64 -4.82 8.47
N ALA A 22 18.66 -5.57 8.90
CA ALA A 22 19.93 -4.99 9.30
C ALA A 22 20.67 -4.26 8.15
N ALA A 23 20.49 -4.74 6.90
CA ALA A 23 21.05 -4.06 5.73
C ALA A 23 20.27 -2.78 5.38
N LEU A 24 18.95 -2.81 5.49
CA LEU A 24 18.07 -1.66 5.22
C LEU A 24 18.22 -0.56 6.27
N ASP A 25 18.33 -0.92 7.54
CA ASP A 25 18.55 0.03 8.64
C ASP A 25 19.81 0.90 8.41
N ARG A 26 20.86 0.30 7.85
CA ARG A 26 22.12 1.02 7.51
C ARG A 26 21.95 2.06 6.42
N LEU A 27 20.89 2.01 5.61
CA LEU A 27 20.61 2.99 4.57
C LEU A 27 20.02 4.29 5.12
N ALA A 28 19.53 4.27 6.38
CA ALA A 28 18.92 5.41 7.07
C ALA A 28 17.88 6.15 6.20
N MET A 29 17.03 5.41 5.50
CA MET A 29 16.02 5.98 4.61
C MET A 29 14.92 6.69 5.41
N PRO A 30 14.57 7.95 5.07
CA PRO A 30 13.53 8.67 5.80
C PRO A 30 12.11 8.26 5.38
N VAL A 31 11.93 7.81 4.14
CA VAL A 31 10.63 7.51 3.52
C VAL A 31 10.72 6.24 2.69
N ILE A 32 9.67 5.44 2.70
CA ILE A 32 9.51 4.28 1.82
C ILE A 32 8.14 4.27 1.16
N ARG A 33 8.07 3.97 -0.14
CA ARG A 33 6.82 3.89 -0.89
C ARG A 33 6.36 2.45 -1.08
N TYR A 34 5.04 2.23 -0.93
CA TYR A 34 4.36 0.96 -1.19
C TYR A 34 2.96 1.19 -1.80
N PRO A 35 2.45 0.31 -2.68
CA PRO A 35 3.26 -0.56 -3.52
C PRO A 35 4.12 0.25 -4.49
N GLY A 36 5.12 -0.39 -5.11
CA GLY A 36 6.05 0.30 -6.00
C GLY A 36 5.88 -0.03 -7.47
N GLY A 37 6.33 0.91 -8.31
CA GLY A 37 6.44 0.72 -9.74
C GLY A 37 5.12 0.38 -10.45
N ASN A 38 5.24 -0.33 -11.57
CA ASN A 38 4.10 -0.68 -12.42
C ASN A 38 3.09 -1.61 -11.73
N PHE A 39 3.51 -2.34 -10.71
CA PHE A 39 2.64 -3.16 -9.87
C PHE A 39 1.47 -2.36 -9.26
N ALA A 40 1.71 -1.09 -8.87
CA ALA A 40 0.72 -0.25 -8.22
C ALA A 40 -0.58 -0.09 -9.04
N SER A 41 -0.49 -0.08 -10.38
CA SER A 41 -1.65 0.11 -11.26
C SER A 41 -2.57 -1.11 -11.42
N GLY A 42 -2.13 -2.27 -10.93
CA GLY A 42 -2.93 -3.50 -10.89
C GLY A 42 -3.26 -3.98 -9.49
N TYR A 43 -2.71 -3.34 -8.46
CA TYR A 43 -2.84 -3.78 -7.08
C TYR A 43 -4.10 -3.25 -6.41
N HIS A 44 -4.92 -4.15 -5.89
CA HIS A 44 -6.08 -3.82 -5.06
C HIS A 44 -5.74 -4.04 -3.59
N TRP A 45 -5.61 -2.96 -2.83
CA TRP A 45 -5.10 -2.99 -1.46
C TRP A 45 -5.89 -3.91 -0.51
N MET A 46 -7.18 -4.10 -0.76
CA MET A 46 -8.02 -5.02 0.04
C MET A 46 -7.61 -6.48 -0.10
N ASP A 47 -6.97 -6.87 -1.20
CA ASP A 47 -6.47 -8.24 -1.40
C ASP A 47 -5.34 -8.56 -0.41
N GLY A 48 -4.64 -7.55 0.08
CA GLY A 48 -3.61 -7.65 1.11
C GLY A 48 -4.12 -7.48 2.56
N VAL A 49 -5.44 -7.52 2.80
CA VAL A 49 -6.04 -7.33 4.12
C VAL A 49 -6.57 -8.65 4.68
N GLY A 50 -6.55 -8.79 6.01
CA GLY A 50 -7.00 -9.99 6.71
C GLY A 50 -5.93 -11.07 6.82
N PRO A 51 -6.29 -12.28 7.30
CA PRO A 51 -5.35 -13.37 7.49
C PRO A 51 -4.67 -13.78 6.18
N ALA A 52 -3.34 -13.88 6.17
CA ALA A 52 -2.54 -14.15 4.98
C ALA A 52 -3.01 -15.41 4.21
N GLY A 53 -3.39 -16.48 4.91
CA GLY A 53 -3.88 -17.71 4.30
C GLY A 53 -5.26 -17.61 3.62
N SER A 54 -5.97 -16.49 3.79
CA SER A 54 -7.28 -16.23 3.17
C SER A 54 -7.22 -15.20 2.04
N ARG A 55 -6.04 -14.62 1.79
CA ARG A 55 -5.87 -13.60 0.76
C ARG A 55 -5.85 -14.24 -0.64
N PRO A 56 -6.41 -13.58 -1.66
CA PRO A 56 -6.47 -14.15 -3.00
C PRO A 56 -5.07 -14.25 -3.62
N THR A 57 -4.85 -15.30 -4.39
CA THR A 57 -3.71 -15.41 -5.30
C THR A 57 -4.15 -14.94 -6.67
N VAL A 58 -3.49 -13.93 -7.22
CA VAL A 58 -3.86 -13.30 -8.48
C VAL A 58 -2.73 -13.32 -9.49
N ARG A 59 -3.08 -13.18 -10.77
CA ARG A 59 -2.08 -12.98 -11.83
C ARG A 59 -1.69 -11.52 -11.86
N GLU A 60 -0.44 -11.23 -11.59
CA GLU A 60 0.13 -9.89 -11.68
C GLU A 60 0.54 -9.62 -13.14
N LEU A 61 -0.01 -8.55 -13.72
CA LEU A 61 0.10 -8.30 -15.17
C LEU A 61 1.31 -7.47 -15.57
N ALA A 62 1.84 -6.64 -14.67
CA ALA A 62 2.98 -5.79 -14.99
C ALA A 62 4.26 -6.61 -15.21
N TRP A 63 4.48 -7.64 -14.37
CA TRP A 63 5.67 -8.49 -14.39
C TRP A 63 5.37 -9.94 -14.79
N GLN A 64 4.13 -10.24 -15.19
CA GLN A 64 3.68 -11.59 -15.59
C GLN A 64 3.92 -12.65 -14.51
N SER A 65 3.83 -12.25 -13.25
CA SER A 65 4.07 -13.10 -12.09
C SER A 65 2.78 -13.57 -11.41
N ILE A 66 2.92 -14.34 -10.36
CA ILE A 66 1.84 -14.70 -9.45
C ILE A 66 2.02 -13.88 -8.17
N GLU A 67 0.99 -13.12 -7.81
CA GLU A 67 0.95 -12.38 -6.55
C GLU A 67 0.08 -13.13 -5.54
N THR A 68 0.66 -13.44 -4.39
CA THR A 68 0.00 -14.20 -3.31
C THR A 68 -0.58 -13.31 -2.23
N ASN A 69 -0.36 -12.00 -2.32
CA ASN A 69 -0.81 -10.99 -1.35
C ASN A 69 -0.38 -11.26 0.10
N GLN A 70 0.75 -11.99 0.30
CA GLN A 70 1.25 -12.28 1.65
C GLN A 70 1.82 -11.05 2.34
N PHE A 71 2.15 -10.02 1.56
CA PHE A 71 2.60 -8.73 2.05
C PHE A 71 1.58 -7.66 1.67
N GLY A 72 0.92 -7.07 2.64
CA GLY A 72 -0.10 -6.04 2.46
C GLY A 72 0.14 -4.82 3.34
N THR A 73 -0.92 -4.08 3.63
CA THR A 73 -0.84 -2.83 4.41
C THR A 73 -0.27 -3.06 5.80
N GLU A 74 -0.73 -4.09 6.53
CA GLU A 74 -0.29 -4.32 7.92
C GLU A 74 1.19 -4.72 7.99
N GLU A 75 1.65 -5.58 7.08
CA GLU A 75 3.06 -5.98 6.98
C GLU A 75 3.93 -4.77 6.62
N PHE A 76 3.49 -3.94 5.67
CA PHE A 76 4.21 -2.73 5.30
C PHE A 76 4.31 -1.74 6.47
N MET A 77 3.21 -1.50 7.19
CA MET A 77 3.23 -0.63 8.36
C MET A 77 4.08 -1.20 9.50
N GLY A 78 4.12 -2.53 9.65
CA GLY A 78 5.03 -3.22 10.55
C GLY A 78 6.50 -2.95 10.20
N LEU A 79 6.85 -3.05 8.93
CA LEU A 79 8.20 -2.75 8.43
C LEU A 79 8.59 -1.29 8.72
N CYS A 80 7.68 -0.34 8.41
CA CYS A 80 7.93 1.08 8.67
C CYS A 80 8.19 1.36 10.16
N ARG A 81 7.40 0.75 11.05
CA ARG A 81 7.61 0.90 12.51
C ARG A 81 8.95 0.33 12.97
N LYS A 82 9.34 -0.86 12.44
CA LYS A 82 10.62 -1.50 12.81
C LYS A 82 11.83 -0.64 12.43
N LEU A 83 11.78 0.04 11.30
CA LEU A 83 12.91 0.80 10.74
C LEU A 83 12.77 2.32 10.93
N GLY A 84 11.70 2.80 11.57
CA GLY A 84 11.48 4.23 11.80
C GLY A 84 11.24 5.02 10.51
N TRP A 85 10.69 4.37 9.47
CA TRP A 85 10.45 4.99 8.17
C TRP A 85 9.07 5.65 8.08
N THR A 86 9.01 6.79 7.42
CA THR A 86 7.73 7.41 7.06
C THR A 86 7.09 6.64 5.91
N PRO A 87 5.88 6.09 6.07
CA PRO A 87 5.18 5.41 4.99
C PRO A 87 4.67 6.39 3.93
N MET A 88 4.83 6.02 2.66
CA MET A 88 4.18 6.66 1.51
C MET A 88 3.39 5.58 0.76
N LEU A 89 2.07 5.74 0.64
CA LEU A 89 1.24 4.78 -0.08
C LEU A 89 0.89 5.27 -1.48
N CYS A 90 0.89 4.36 -2.45
CA CYS A 90 0.58 4.65 -3.85
C CYS A 90 -0.76 4.03 -4.22
N VAL A 91 -1.79 4.86 -4.44
CA VAL A 91 -3.12 4.35 -4.81
C VAL A 91 -3.16 3.89 -6.25
N ASN A 92 -3.99 2.88 -6.53
CA ASN A 92 -4.20 2.35 -7.87
C ASN A 92 -5.12 3.28 -8.68
N LEU A 93 -4.56 4.08 -9.59
CA LEU A 93 -5.33 4.87 -10.56
C LEU A 93 -5.36 4.23 -11.96
N GLY A 94 -4.77 3.04 -12.11
CA GLY A 94 -4.83 2.28 -13.36
C GLY A 94 -6.13 1.51 -13.50
N THR A 95 -6.31 0.49 -12.69
CA THR A 95 -7.51 -0.39 -12.66
C THR A 95 -8.43 -0.13 -11.48
N GLY A 96 -7.94 0.56 -10.44
CA GLY A 96 -8.71 0.95 -9.28
C GLY A 96 -9.58 2.18 -9.50
N THR A 97 -10.28 2.59 -8.46
CA THR A 97 -11.22 3.72 -8.49
C THR A 97 -10.83 4.79 -7.47
N PRO A 98 -11.28 6.05 -7.66
CA PRO A 98 -11.16 7.10 -6.64
C PRO A 98 -11.78 6.70 -5.28
N GLU A 99 -12.85 5.91 -5.31
CA GLU A 99 -13.47 5.37 -4.09
C GLU A 99 -12.56 4.37 -3.39
N GLU A 100 -11.90 3.48 -4.13
CA GLU A 100 -10.93 2.54 -3.58
C GLU A 100 -9.75 3.27 -2.91
N ALA A 101 -9.24 4.32 -3.53
CA ALA A 101 -8.19 5.17 -2.96
C ALA A 101 -8.65 5.84 -1.65
N ARG A 102 -9.82 6.43 -1.65
CA ARG A 102 -10.44 7.03 -0.45
C ARG A 102 -10.64 6.00 0.67
N ASN A 103 -11.09 4.80 0.33
CA ASN A 103 -11.32 3.72 1.29
C ASN A 103 -10.01 3.27 1.97
N TRP A 104 -8.89 3.32 1.24
CA TRP A 104 -7.58 3.02 1.81
C TRP A 104 -7.11 4.10 2.79
N VAL A 105 -7.37 5.38 2.51
CA VAL A 105 -7.13 6.46 3.49
C VAL A 105 -7.98 6.26 4.75
N GLU A 106 -9.26 5.90 4.61
CA GLU A 106 -10.13 5.59 5.74
C GLU A 106 -9.59 4.41 6.57
N TYR A 107 -9.15 3.35 5.91
CA TYR A 107 -8.52 2.21 6.57
C TYR A 107 -7.30 2.64 7.38
N CYS A 108 -6.40 3.43 6.79
CA CYS A 108 -5.14 3.80 7.43
C CYS A 108 -5.29 4.90 8.49
N ASN A 109 -6.13 5.91 8.26
CA ASN A 109 -6.05 7.16 9.00
C ASN A 109 -7.28 7.47 9.87
N SER A 110 -8.44 6.82 9.62
CA SER A 110 -9.62 7.10 10.43
C SER A 110 -9.58 6.39 11.79
N PRO A 111 -10.10 7.01 12.86
CA PRO A 111 -10.35 6.30 14.10
C PRO A 111 -11.39 5.20 13.90
N VAL A 112 -11.39 4.19 14.77
CA VAL A 112 -12.36 3.07 14.71
C VAL A 112 -13.80 3.58 14.79
N GLY A 113 -14.73 2.83 14.17
CA GLY A 113 -16.15 3.15 14.15
C GLY A 113 -16.72 3.33 12.74
N THR A 114 -15.90 3.13 11.70
CA THR A 114 -16.34 3.09 10.30
C THR A 114 -15.91 1.78 9.66
N ARG A 115 -16.50 1.45 8.50
CA ARG A 115 -16.29 0.16 7.83
C ARG A 115 -14.81 -0.21 7.71
N TYR A 116 -13.99 0.66 7.15
CA TYR A 116 -12.59 0.33 6.85
C TYR A 116 -11.67 0.48 8.06
N SER A 117 -11.94 1.42 8.95
CA SER A 117 -11.20 1.53 10.21
C SER A 117 -11.48 0.35 11.15
N ASP A 118 -12.70 -0.19 11.14
CA ASP A 118 -13.05 -1.42 11.87
C ASP A 118 -12.41 -2.67 11.25
N MET A 119 -12.23 -2.68 9.92
CA MET A 119 -11.48 -3.72 9.22
C MET A 119 -10.00 -3.72 9.65
N ARG A 120 -9.33 -2.54 9.76
CA ARG A 120 -7.98 -2.41 10.33
C ARG A 120 -7.92 -2.96 11.75
N ARG A 121 -8.88 -2.60 12.59
CA ARG A 121 -8.96 -3.10 13.97
C ARG A 121 -9.06 -4.63 14.00
N ALA A 122 -9.83 -5.23 13.12
CA ALA A 122 -9.94 -6.68 13.00
C ALA A 122 -8.63 -7.34 12.56
N CYS A 123 -7.74 -6.61 11.88
CA CYS A 123 -6.37 -7.04 11.56
C CYS A 123 -5.35 -6.80 12.69
N GLY A 124 -5.79 -6.31 13.86
CA GLY A 124 -4.96 -6.13 15.05
C GLY A 124 -4.50 -4.70 15.32
N SER A 125 -4.79 -3.74 14.43
CA SER A 125 -4.36 -2.34 14.56
C SER A 125 -5.54 -1.43 14.96
N THR A 126 -5.70 -1.18 16.26
CA THR A 126 -6.78 -0.34 16.78
C THR A 126 -6.55 1.14 16.44
N ASP A 127 -5.33 1.62 16.67
CA ASP A 127 -4.97 3.01 16.38
C ASP A 127 -4.76 3.23 14.87
N PRO A 128 -5.06 4.44 14.37
CA PRO A 128 -4.71 4.80 13.00
C PRO A 128 -3.22 4.65 12.70
N HIS A 129 -2.90 4.18 11.50
CA HIS A 129 -1.51 4.16 11.02
C HIS A 129 -0.97 5.57 10.76
N ALA A 130 -1.86 6.55 10.57
CA ALA A 130 -1.54 7.96 10.34
C ALA A 130 -0.55 8.16 9.17
N VAL A 131 -0.83 7.54 8.03
CA VAL A 131 0.00 7.63 6.82
C VAL A 131 -0.07 9.05 6.26
N PRO A 132 1.05 9.80 6.23
CA PRO A 132 1.02 11.20 5.82
C PRO A 132 1.12 11.42 4.31
N LEU A 133 1.79 10.50 3.58
CA LEU A 133 2.17 10.70 2.18
C LEU A 133 1.48 9.70 1.26
N TRP A 134 0.93 10.20 0.14
CA TRP A 134 0.19 9.38 -0.81
C TRP A 134 0.51 9.76 -2.25
N CYS A 135 0.78 8.77 -3.10
CA CYS A 135 0.96 8.98 -4.54
C CYS A 135 -0.34 8.70 -5.29
N LEU A 136 -0.70 9.58 -6.21
CA LEU A 136 -1.86 9.44 -7.09
C LEU A 136 -1.53 8.60 -8.33
N GLY A 137 -1.28 7.32 -8.12
CA GLY A 137 -0.87 6.37 -9.16
C GLY A 137 0.63 6.37 -9.43
N ASN A 138 1.04 5.56 -10.41
CA ASN A 138 2.42 5.40 -10.85
C ASN A 138 2.51 5.53 -12.37
N GLU A 139 3.30 6.46 -12.90
CA GLU A 139 3.64 6.60 -14.33
C GLU A 139 2.44 6.51 -15.29
N MET A 140 1.32 7.15 -14.94
CA MET A 140 0.01 6.92 -15.57
C MET A 140 -0.06 7.32 -17.05
N ASP A 141 0.92 8.02 -17.59
CA ASP A 141 1.07 8.39 -19.00
C ASP A 141 1.99 7.44 -19.80
N GLY A 142 2.66 6.50 -19.11
CA GLY A 142 3.54 5.53 -19.75
C GLY A 142 2.75 4.47 -20.54
N PRO A 143 3.05 4.23 -21.83
CA PRO A 143 2.30 3.26 -22.64
C PRO A 143 2.46 1.81 -22.16
N TRP A 144 3.45 1.53 -21.35
CA TRP A 144 3.66 0.23 -20.68
C TRP A 144 2.81 0.05 -19.43
N GLN A 145 2.23 1.15 -18.92
CA GLN A 145 1.52 1.14 -17.64
C GLN A 145 0.10 0.62 -17.80
N LEU A 146 -0.29 -0.31 -16.94
CA LEU A 146 -1.67 -0.80 -16.90
C LEU A 146 -2.63 0.34 -16.61
N GLY A 147 -3.65 0.51 -17.46
CA GLY A 147 -4.62 1.59 -17.33
C GLY A 147 -4.09 2.99 -17.66
N HIS A 148 -2.95 3.08 -18.39
CA HIS A 148 -2.38 4.36 -18.82
C HIS A 148 -3.39 5.21 -19.59
N VAL A 149 -3.28 6.51 -19.45
CA VAL A 149 -4.15 7.50 -20.10
C VAL A 149 -3.38 8.77 -20.41
N PRO A 150 -3.82 9.55 -21.41
CA PRO A 150 -3.27 10.89 -21.67
C PRO A 150 -3.39 11.81 -20.44
N ALA A 151 -2.48 12.77 -20.31
CA ALA A 151 -2.36 13.68 -19.17
C ALA A 151 -3.69 14.35 -18.76
N ALA A 152 -4.53 14.75 -19.73
CA ALA A 152 -5.83 15.36 -19.44
C ALA A 152 -6.80 14.39 -18.72
N GLN A 153 -6.79 13.12 -19.10
CA GLN A 153 -7.62 12.10 -18.42
C GLN A 153 -7.04 11.73 -17.04
N TYR A 154 -5.72 11.65 -16.95
CA TYR A 154 -5.05 11.46 -15.66
C TYR A 154 -5.39 12.58 -14.69
N ALA A 155 -5.34 13.84 -15.11
CA ALA A 155 -5.68 14.99 -14.28
C ALA A 155 -7.09 14.85 -13.67
N ILE A 156 -8.07 14.40 -14.45
CA ILE A 156 -9.45 14.17 -13.97
C ILE A 156 -9.47 13.06 -12.90
N ARG A 157 -8.83 11.91 -13.18
CA ARG A 157 -8.78 10.78 -12.23
C ARG A 157 -8.10 11.20 -10.92
N ALA A 158 -6.94 11.86 -11.04
CA ALA A 158 -6.17 12.31 -9.90
C ALA A 158 -6.94 13.33 -9.05
N GLN A 159 -7.62 14.30 -9.70
CA GLN A 159 -8.44 15.28 -9.00
C GLN A 159 -9.60 14.64 -8.24
N GLN A 160 -10.29 13.68 -8.84
CA GLN A 160 -11.38 12.95 -8.19
C GLN A 160 -10.87 12.16 -6.98
N ALA A 161 -9.78 11.41 -7.14
CA ALA A 161 -9.17 10.66 -6.05
C ALA A 161 -8.69 11.60 -4.94
N ALA A 162 -7.94 12.65 -5.28
CA ALA A 162 -7.43 13.64 -4.34
C ALA A 162 -8.55 14.28 -3.50
N LYS A 163 -9.66 14.67 -4.17
CA LYS A 163 -10.82 15.23 -3.48
C LYS A 163 -11.39 14.27 -2.45
N MET A 164 -11.65 13.02 -2.86
CA MET A 164 -12.24 12.01 -1.98
C MET A 164 -11.30 11.63 -0.83
N MET A 165 -10.00 11.47 -1.10
CA MET A 165 -9.00 11.17 -0.08
C MET A 165 -8.86 12.29 0.95
N LYS A 166 -8.80 13.56 0.48
CA LYS A 166 -8.74 14.75 1.36
C LYS A 166 -10.02 14.98 2.16
N ASP A 167 -11.16 14.52 1.68
CA ASP A 167 -12.42 14.60 2.46
C ASP A 167 -12.41 13.62 3.65
N VAL A 168 -11.64 12.53 3.57
CA VAL A 168 -11.42 11.61 4.71
C VAL A 168 -10.40 12.20 5.68
N ASP A 169 -9.25 12.64 5.17
CA ASP A 169 -8.17 13.19 5.98
C ASP A 169 -7.48 14.36 5.26
N ARG A 170 -7.75 15.57 5.75
CA ARG A 170 -7.20 16.80 5.16
C ARG A 170 -5.71 16.99 5.38
N SER A 171 -5.13 16.29 6.34
CA SER A 171 -3.72 16.43 6.71
C SER A 171 -2.76 15.68 5.76
N ILE A 172 -3.24 14.69 5.00
CA ILE A 172 -2.39 13.94 4.08
C ILE A 172 -1.81 14.82 2.98
N GLU A 173 -0.61 14.50 2.51
CA GLU A 173 0.03 15.10 1.35
C GLU A 173 -0.12 14.17 0.13
N LEU A 174 -0.38 14.77 -1.07
CA LEU A 174 -0.66 14.04 -2.31
C LEU A 174 0.33 14.43 -3.40
#